data_dc052b5cd393de421b779af6ca3680b5
#
_entry.id   dc052b5cd393de421b779af6ca3680b5
#
_cell.length_a   1.000
_cell.length_b   1.000
_cell.length_c   1.000
_cell.angle_alpha   90.00
_cell.angle_beta   90.00
_cell.angle_gamma   90.00
#
_symmetry.space_group_name_H-M   'P 1'
#
loop_
_entity.id
_entity.type
_entity.pdbx_description
1 polymer ?
#
loop_
_entity_poly.entity_id
_entity_poly.type
_entity_poly.pdbx_seq_one_letter_code
_entity_poly.pdbx_strand_id
1 'polypeptide(L)'
;MEILSKIPKNLTSSPVLGEKKEWIATAAMLAGSVASSLFGANKAKKAARKAQKENTYRSNAEKAWYDKEYNTDYLDTKAGQNLMRRAQEVQNEYIRKADGAAAVGGGTAASVAMAKEAANKTIGDTVANIAAQDTSRKQHVADTHLQNTQQLSRERQQIEQQKAQNTS
;
A
#
# COMPACT_ATOMS: atom_id res chain seq x y z
N MET A 1 2.19 -22.71 -25.93
CA MET A 1 1.17 -22.31 -24.95
C MET A 1 1.64 -22.57 -23.54
N GLU A 2 2.75 -21.94 -23.08
CA GLU A 2 3.28 -22.25 -21.74
C GLU A 2 4.20 -21.14 -21.20
N ILE A 3 3.75 -19.88 -21.27
CA ILE A 3 4.52 -18.73 -20.74
C ILE A 3 3.82 -18.07 -19.53
N LEU A 4 2.61 -18.51 -19.18
CA LEU A 4 1.83 -17.93 -18.07
C LEU A 4 2.15 -18.53 -16.69
N SER A 5 3.04 -19.52 -16.57
CA SER A 5 3.32 -20.22 -15.31
C SER A 5 4.51 -19.70 -14.51
N LYS A 6 5.17 -18.62 -14.91
CA LYS A 6 6.36 -18.06 -14.22
C LYS A 6 6.14 -16.67 -13.63
N ILE A 7 4.93 -16.36 -13.17
CA ILE A 7 4.74 -15.22 -12.30
C ILE A 7 5.03 -15.71 -10.88
N PRO A 8 6.08 -15.24 -10.20
CA PRO A 8 6.35 -15.66 -8.84
C PRO A 8 5.21 -15.18 -7.95
N LYS A 9 4.57 -16.13 -7.26
CA LYS A 9 3.44 -15.90 -6.31
C LYS A 9 3.83 -15.11 -5.05
N ASN A 10 5.02 -14.53 -4.98
CA ASN A 10 5.57 -13.85 -3.80
C ASN A 10 5.52 -12.32 -3.84
N LEU A 11 4.65 -11.73 -4.66
CA LEU A 11 4.47 -10.26 -4.72
C LEU A 11 3.47 -9.72 -3.67
N THR A 12 2.97 -10.56 -2.76
CA THR A 12 2.02 -10.14 -1.71
C THR A 12 2.66 -9.72 -0.39
N SER A 13 3.97 -9.79 -0.25
CA SER A 13 4.66 -9.31 0.95
C SER A 13 5.38 -7.99 0.66
N SER A 14 4.64 -6.88 0.68
CA SER A 14 5.25 -5.56 0.81
C SER A 14 5.92 -5.47 2.18
N PRO A 15 7.24 -5.18 2.27
CA PRO A 15 7.96 -5.07 3.55
C PRO A 15 7.42 -3.95 4.47
N VAL A 16 6.55 -3.09 3.94
CA VAL A 16 5.89 -2.00 4.69
C VAL A 16 4.82 -2.50 5.66
N LEU A 17 4.26 -3.70 5.47
CA LEU A 17 3.23 -4.26 6.36
C LEU A 17 3.80 -4.89 7.63
N GLY A 18 5.10 -5.23 7.68
CA GLY A 18 5.77 -5.81 8.85
C GLY A 18 5.95 -4.80 9.99
N GLU A 19 6.41 -3.60 9.69
CA GLU A 19 6.66 -2.55 10.71
C GLU A 19 5.39 -2.00 11.36
N LYS A 20 4.23 -2.06 10.66
CA LYS A 20 2.95 -1.52 11.18
C LYS A 20 2.30 -2.39 12.25
N LYS A 21 2.56 -3.70 12.27
CA LYS A 21 2.00 -4.59 13.29
C LYS A 21 2.66 -4.40 14.66
N GLU A 22 3.93 -4.00 14.71
CA GLU A 22 4.65 -3.85 15.97
C GLU A 22 4.20 -2.63 16.77
N TRP A 23 3.92 -1.49 16.14
CA TRP A 23 3.50 -0.33 16.91
C TRP A 23 1.99 -0.32 17.28
N ILE A 24 1.17 -1.12 16.60
CA ILE A 24 -0.21 -1.39 17.04
C ILE A 24 -0.21 -2.28 18.28
N ALA A 25 0.70 -3.27 18.35
CA ALA A 25 0.82 -4.17 19.50
C ALA A 25 1.33 -3.46 20.78
N THR A 26 2.20 -2.45 20.64
CA THR A 26 2.73 -1.69 21.79
C THR A 26 1.66 -0.84 22.49
N ALA A 27 0.59 -0.46 21.81
CA ALA A 27 -0.50 0.33 22.40
C ALA A 27 -1.40 -0.49 23.33
N ALA A 28 -1.56 -1.79 23.05
CA ALA A 28 -2.36 -2.67 23.91
C ALA A 28 -1.71 -2.91 25.29
N MET A 29 -0.38 -2.83 25.39
CA MET A 29 0.34 -2.99 26.66
C MET A 29 0.22 -1.77 27.59
N LEU A 30 -0.03 -0.58 27.06
CA LEU A 30 -0.18 0.63 27.89
C LEU A 30 -1.57 0.73 28.56
N ALA A 31 -2.59 0.09 27.97
CA ALA A 31 -3.94 0.08 28.54
C ALA A 31 -4.11 -0.88 29.73
N GLY A 32 -3.29 -1.94 29.80
CA GLY A 32 -3.39 -2.99 30.83
C GLY A 32 -2.65 -2.71 32.15
N SER A 33 -1.72 -1.76 32.19
CA SER A 33 -0.80 -1.59 33.33
C SER A 33 -1.21 -0.49 34.33
N VAL A 34 -2.35 0.17 34.16
CA VAL A 34 -2.78 1.28 35.02
C VAL A 34 -3.77 0.87 36.12
N ALA A 35 -4.14 -0.43 36.18
CA ALA A 35 -5.22 -0.90 37.04
C ALA A 35 -4.81 -1.22 38.49
N SER A 36 -3.55 -1.07 38.89
CA SER A 36 -3.15 -1.43 40.24
C SER A 36 -2.06 -0.55 40.80
N SER A 37 -2.38 0.67 41.24
CA SER A 37 -1.67 1.28 42.35
C SER A 37 -2.43 2.49 42.92
N LEU A 38 -2.80 2.36 44.19
CA LEU A 38 -3.33 3.39 45.09
C LEU A 38 -2.36 4.58 45.34
N PHE A 39 -1.42 4.84 44.41
CA PHE A 39 -0.46 5.93 44.52
C PHE A 39 -0.70 7.02 43.48
N GLY A 40 -1.52 7.99 43.85
CA GLY A 40 -1.39 9.35 43.39
C GLY A 40 -2.23 9.73 42.17
N ALA A 41 -3.38 10.41 42.41
CA ALA A 41 -4.19 11.07 41.38
C ALA A 41 -3.33 11.89 40.37
N ASN A 42 -2.19 12.40 40.80
CA ASN A 42 -1.24 13.13 39.94
C ASN A 42 -0.51 12.23 38.94
N LYS A 43 -0.17 10.97 39.27
CA LYS A 43 0.45 10.02 38.33
C LYS A 43 -0.57 9.57 37.28
N ALA A 44 -1.82 9.29 37.71
CA ALA A 44 -2.90 8.91 36.79
C ALA A 44 -3.23 10.05 35.80
N LYS A 45 -3.33 11.30 36.28
CA LYS A 45 -3.51 12.46 35.38
C LYS A 45 -2.35 12.64 34.40
N LYS A 46 -1.11 12.44 34.84
CA LYS A 46 0.07 12.54 33.98
C LYS A 46 0.08 11.42 32.93
N ALA A 47 -0.27 10.20 33.31
CA ALA A 47 -0.37 9.05 32.39
C ALA A 47 -1.49 9.26 31.35
N ALA A 48 -2.67 9.72 31.77
CA ALA A 48 -3.76 10.01 30.86
C ALA A 48 -3.44 11.14 29.87
N ARG A 49 -2.75 12.19 30.32
CA ARG A 49 -2.25 13.25 29.40
C ARG A 49 -1.22 12.72 28.40
N LYS A 50 -0.33 11.82 28.83
CA LYS A 50 0.65 11.19 27.93
C LYS A 50 -0.07 10.32 26.90
N ALA A 51 -0.99 9.47 27.32
CA ALA A 51 -1.78 8.62 26.45
C ALA A 51 -2.59 9.43 25.42
N GLN A 52 -3.18 10.56 25.84
CA GLN A 52 -3.91 11.44 24.93
C GLN A 52 -2.98 12.08 23.88
N LYS A 53 -1.82 12.57 24.29
CA LYS A 53 -0.83 13.13 23.34
C LYS A 53 -0.37 12.07 22.34
N GLU A 54 -0.10 10.86 22.80
CA GLU A 54 0.29 9.74 21.98
C GLU A 54 -0.82 9.34 20.97
N ASN A 55 -2.07 9.24 21.42
CA ASN A 55 -3.21 8.97 20.55
C ASN A 55 -3.36 10.06 19.48
N THR A 56 -3.21 11.34 19.84
CA THR A 56 -3.26 12.46 18.90
C THR A 56 -2.12 12.39 17.89
N TYR A 57 -0.90 12.10 18.34
CA TYR A 57 0.25 11.93 17.46
C TYR A 57 0.03 10.79 16.44
N ARG A 58 -0.44 9.64 16.92
CA ARG A 58 -0.75 8.48 16.08
C ARG A 58 -1.87 8.76 15.10
N SER A 59 -2.89 9.51 15.51
CA SER A 59 -3.97 9.93 14.61
C SER A 59 -3.47 10.84 13.48
N ASN A 60 -2.58 11.78 13.80
CA ASN A 60 -1.98 12.66 12.78
C ASN A 60 -1.04 11.89 11.85
N ALA A 61 -0.26 10.96 12.38
CA ALA A 61 0.63 10.10 11.59
C ALA A 61 -0.16 9.17 10.66
N GLU A 62 -1.28 8.62 11.13
CA GLU A 62 -2.18 7.80 10.33
C GLU A 62 -2.79 8.59 9.18
N LYS A 63 -3.25 9.81 9.45
CA LYS A 63 -3.77 10.69 8.40
C LYS A 63 -2.71 11.03 7.35
N ALA A 64 -1.51 11.41 7.79
CA ALA A 64 -0.42 11.73 6.88
C ALA A 64 0.00 10.51 6.03
N TRP A 65 -0.02 9.31 6.62
CA TRP A 65 0.21 8.07 5.89
C TRP A 65 -0.88 7.81 4.85
N TYR A 66 -2.14 7.94 5.24
CA TYR A 66 -3.28 7.77 4.33
C TYR A 66 -3.19 8.74 3.15
N ASP A 67 -3.00 10.02 3.43
CA ASP A 67 -2.91 11.06 2.40
C ASP A 67 -1.77 10.77 1.41
N LYS A 68 -0.63 10.31 1.91
CA LYS A 68 0.52 9.93 1.08
C LYS A 68 0.21 8.69 0.24
N GLU A 69 -0.23 7.60 0.87
CA GLU A 69 -0.42 6.32 0.18
C GLU A 69 -1.58 6.37 -0.82
N TYR A 70 -2.67 7.06 -0.47
CA TYR A 70 -3.84 7.16 -1.34
C TYR A 70 -3.58 8.02 -2.57
N ASN A 71 -2.82 9.11 -2.43
CA ASN A 71 -2.52 10.02 -3.53
C ASN A 71 -1.29 9.63 -4.36
N THR A 72 -0.51 8.62 -3.93
CA THR A 72 0.59 8.09 -4.74
C THR A 72 0.02 7.28 -5.90
N ASP A 73 0.40 7.61 -7.14
CA ASP A 73 0.07 6.79 -8.31
C ASP A 73 0.87 5.48 -8.29
N TYR A 74 0.26 4.38 -8.73
CA TYR A 74 0.97 3.11 -8.82
C TYR A 74 2.16 3.17 -9.80
N LEU A 75 2.06 4.00 -10.84
CA LEU A 75 3.17 4.24 -11.78
C LEU A 75 4.37 4.92 -11.11
N ASP A 76 4.18 5.68 -10.04
CA ASP A 76 5.26 6.29 -9.28
C ASP A 76 5.97 5.28 -8.36
N THR A 77 5.39 4.11 -8.18
CA THR A 77 6.01 3.04 -7.41
C THR A 77 7.07 2.31 -8.24
N LYS A 78 8.09 1.78 -7.57
CA LYS A 78 9.09 0.93 -8.23
C LYS A 78 8.47 -0.29 -8.94
N ALA A 79 7.37 -0.82 -8.42
CA ALA A 79 6.65 -1.94 -9.01
C ALA A 79 5.97 -1.55 -10.32
N GLY A 80 5.25 -0.43 -10.35
CA GLY A 80 4.60 0.11 -11.54
C GLY A 80 5.61 0.49 -12.63
N GLN A 81 6.69 1.18 -12.27
CA GLN A 81 7.78 1.51 -13.18
C GLN A 81 8.44 0.27 -13.80
N ASN A 82 8.68 -0.77 -12.99
CA ASN A 82 9.24 -2.03 -13.49
C ASN A 82 8.29 -2.75 -14.43
N LEU A 83 6.98 -2.74 -14.17
CA LEU A 83 6.00 -3.33 -15.08
C LEU A 83 5.98 -2.59 -16.42
N MET A 84 5.94 -1.27 -16.39
CA MET A 84 5.94 -0.46 -17.61
C MET A 84 7.23 -0.66 -18.40
N ARG A 85 8.40 -0.66 -17.74
CA ARG A 85 9.68 -0.91 -18.40
C ARG A 85 9.72 -2.27 -19.10
N ARG A 86 9.26 -3.33 -18.42
CA ARG A 86 9.20 -4.68 -19.03
C ARG A 86 8.26 -4.73 -20.23
N ALA A 87 7.11 -4.06 -20.17
CA ALA A 87 6.20 -3.96 -21.30
C ALA A 87 6.84 -3.26 -22.49
N GLN A 88 7.58 -2.17 -22.25
CA GLN A 88 8.34 -1.45 -23.28
C GLN A 88 9.48 -2.32 -23.87
N GLU A 89 10.18 -3.08 -23.05
CA GLU A 89 11.22 -4.03 -23.52
C GLU A 89 10.61 -5.08 -24.46
N VAL A 90 9.48 -5.68 -24.07
CA VAL A 90 8.74 -6.64 -24.88
C VAL A 90 8.25 -5.99 -26.19
N GLN A 91 7.66 -4.79 -26.11
CA GLN A 91 7.24 -4.04 -27.29
C GLN A 91 8.39 -3.84 -28.28
N ASN A 92 9.53 -3.35 -27.78
CA ASN A 92 10.71 -3.11 -28.60
C ASN A 92 11.28 -4.40 -29.21
N GLU A 93 11.19 -5.52 -28.51
CA GLU A 93 11.59 -6.82 -29.02
C GLU A 93 10.70 -7.29 -30.19
N TYR A 94 9.36 -7.15 -30.03
CA TYR A 94 8.41 -7.46 -31.10
C TYR A 94 8.65 -6.62 -32.36
N ILE A 95 8.85 -5.33 -32.21
CA ILE A 95 9.11 -4.39 -33.30
C ILE A 95 10.42 -4.77 -34.01
N ARG A 96 11.51 -4.99 -33.25
CA ARG A 96 12.81 -5.38 -33.84
C ARG A 96 12.76 -6.71 -34.56
N LYS A 97 12.04 -7.70 -34.03
CA LYS A 97 11.86 -9.00 -34.72
C LYS A 97 11.10 -8.85 -36.04
N ALA A 98 10.03 -8.02 -36.02
CA ALA A 98 9.23 -7.76 -37.21
C ALA A 98 10.02 -7.03 -38.29
N ASP A 99 10.77 -5.99 -37.94
CA ASP A 99 11.58 -5.19 -38.84
C ASP A 99 12.76 -6.04 -39.37
N GLY A 100 13.38 -6.89 -38.55
CA GLY A 100 14.43 -7.83 -38.95
C GLY A 100 13.93 -8.88 -39.93
N ALA A 101 12.75 -9.46 -39.72
CA ALA A 101 12.13 -10.41 -40.66
C ALA A 101 11.81 -9.77 -42.02
N ALA A 102 11.35 -8.51 -42.03
CA ALA A 102 11.11 -7.75 -43.25
C ALA A 102 12.40 -7.47 -44.02
N ALA A 103 13.49 -7.13 -43.31
CA ALA A 103 14.78 -6.80 -43.92
C ALA A 103 15.45 -8.00 -44.64
N VAL A 104 15.23 -9.24 -44.20
CA VAL A 104 15.77 -10.45 -44.81
C VAL A 104 14.80 -11.10 -45.82
N GLY A 105 13.74 -10.38 -46.20
CA GLY A 105 12.78 -10.85 -47.22
C GLY A 105 11.79 -11.93 -46.75
N GLY A 106 11.78 -12.25 -45.47
CA GLY A 106 10.89 -13.24 -44.86
C GLY A 106 9.59 -12.67 -44.31
N GLY A 107 9.43 -11.32 -44.26
CA GLY A 107 8.27 -10.64 -43.72
C GLY A 107 7.55 -9.80 -44.77
N THR A 108 6.21 -9.78 -44.70
CA THR A 108 5.38 -8.87 -45.49
C THR A 108 5.06 -7.61 -44.67
N ALA A 109 4.72 -6.50 -45.38
CA ALA A 109 4.25 -5.29 -44.70
C ALA A 109 3.06 -5.57 -43.74
N ALA A 110 2.21 -6.52 -44.10
CA ALA A 110 1.11 -6.98 -43.25
C ALA A 110 1.61 -7.66 -41.96
N SER A 111 2.64 -8.50 -42.02
CA SER A 111 3.18 -9.16 -40.84
C SER A 111 3.86 -8.17 -39.89
N VAL A 112 4.51 -7.14 -40.40
CA VAL A 112 5.09 -6.04 -39.59
C VAL A 112 4.00 -5.23 -38.91
N ALA A 113 2.89 -4.92 -39.64
CA ALA A 113 1.76 -4.20 -39.08
C ALA A 113 1.09 -4.98 -37.93
N MET A 114 0.87 -6.28 -38.13
CA MET A 114 0.32 -7.16 -37.07
C MET A 114 1.24 -7.25 -35.84
N ALA A 115 2.54 -7.30 -36.02
CA ALA A 115 3.50 -7.32 -34.93
C ALA A 115 3.49 -6.00 -34.13
N LYS A 116 3.37 -4.85 -34.80
CA LYS A 116 3.22 -3.54 -34.17
C LYS A 116 1.90 -3.42 -33.42
N GLU A 117 0.81 -3.94 -33.97
CA GLU A 117 -0.49 -4.00 -33.29
C GLU A 117 -0.42 -4.87 -32.03
N ALA A 118 0.16 -6.07 -32.11
CA ALA A 118 0.36 -6.93 -30.95
C ALA A 118 1.24 -6.28 -29.88
N ALA A 119 2.29 -5.56 -30.28
CA ALA A 119 3.15 -4.82 -29.38
C ALA A 119 2.40 -3.68 -28.66
N ASN A 120 1.58 -2.93 -29.40
CA ASN A 120 0.74 -1.87 -28.81
C ASN A 120 -0.33 -2.42 -27.86
N LYS A 121 -0.92 -3.57 -28.20
CA LYS A 121 -1.86 -4.27 -27.33
C LYS A 121 -1.20 -4.66 -26.02
N THR A 122 0.04 -5.16 -26.04
CA THR A 122 0.80 -5.52 -24.82
C THR A 122 0.97 -4.32 -23.89
N ILE A 123 1.25 -3.13 -24.43
CA ILE A 123 1.31 -1.89 -23.63
C ILE A 123 -0.08 -1.55 -23.08
N GLY A 124 -1.12 -1.60 -23.89
CA GLY A 124 -2.49 -1.35 -23.46
C GLY A 124 -2.93 -2.26 -22.31
N ASP A 125 -2.69 -3.56 -22.44
CA ASP A 125 -3.01 -4.55 -21.42
C ASP A 125 -2.20 -4.31 -20.11
N THR A 126 -0.94 -3.86 -20.25
CA THR A 126 -0.10 -3.53 -19.10
C THR A 126 -0.62 -2.28 -18.38
N VAL A 127 -1.00 -1.24 -19.11
CA VAL A 127 -1.58 -0.02 -18.53
C VAL A 127 -2.90 -0.33 -17.82
N ALA A 128 -3.77 -1.15 -18.43
CA ALA A 128 -5.02 -1.60 -17.80
C ALA A 128 -4.76 -2.39 -16.49
N ASN A 129 -3.75 -3.25 -16.50
CA ASN A 129 -3.34 -4.01 -15.31
C ASN A 129 -2.81 -3.08 -14.20
N ILE A 130 -1.99 -2.10 -14.56
CA ILE A 130 -1.48 -1.08 -13.63
C ILE A 130 -2.63 -0.29 -13.01
N ALA A 131 -3.62 0.14 -13.79
CA ALA A 131 -4.79 0.85 -13.29
C ALA A 131 -5.63 -0.01 -12.34
N ALA A 132 -5.81 -1.31 -12.65
CA ALA A 132 -6.51 -2.25 -11.78
C ALA A 132 -5.77 -2.45 -10.45
N GLN A 133 -4.44 -2.56 -10.49
CA GLN A 133 -3.61 -2.67 -9.29
C GLN A 133 -3.62 -1.39 -8.46
N ASP A 134 -3.62 -0.21 -9.08
CA ASP A 134 -3.75 1.07 -8.37
C ASP A 134 -5.09 1.15 -7.64
N THR A 135 -6.18 0.80 -8.31
CA THR A 135 -7.52 0.76 -7.71
C THR A 135 -7.56 -0.18 -6.50
N SER A 136 -7.06 -1.41 -6.65
CA SER A 136 -7.02 -2.40 -5.57
C SER A 136 -6.16 -1.91 -4.39
N ARG A 137 -5.01 -1.28 -4.67
CA ARG A 137 -4.13 -0.70 -3.66
C ARG A 137 -4.84 0.42 -2.89
N LYS A 138 -5.49 1.34 -3.59
CA LYS A 138 -6.23 2.45 -2.98
C LYS A 138 -7.38 1.96 -2.11
N GLN A 139 -8.12 0.93 -2.55
CA GLN A 139 -9.14 0.30 -1.72
C GLN A 139 -8.54 -0.29 -0.44
N HIS A 140 -7.43 -1.03 -0.54
CA HIS A 140 -6.75 -1.59 0.63
C HIS A 140 -6.24 -0.50 1.59
N VAL A 141 -5.72 0.61 1.06
CA VAL A 141 -5.29 1.77 1.86
C VAL A 141 -6.47 2.39 2.59
N ALA A 142 -7.62 2.57 1.91
CA ALA A 142 -8.84 3.11 2.50
C ALA A 142 -9.39 2.21 3.61
N ASP A 143 -9.45 0.89 3.39
CA ASP A 143 -9.91 -0.08 4.39
C ASP A 143 -9.00 -0.10 5.61
N THR A 144 -7.68 -0.07 5.39
CA THR A 144 -6.69 -0.01 6.47
C THR A 144 -6.84 1.27 7.29
N HIS A 145 -7.01 2.41 6.62
CA HIS A 145 -7.24 3.69 7.27
C HIS A 145 -8.51 3.69 8.13
N LEU A 146 -9.60 3.13 7.60
CA LEU A 146 -10.87 3.01 8.33
C LEU A 146 -10.69 2.18 9.61
N GLN A 147 -10.04 1.01 9.51
CA GLN A 147 -9.77 0.15 10.67
C GLN A 147 -8.91 0.84 11.73
N ASN A 148 -7.82 1.48 11.30
CA ASN A 148 -6.91 2.20 12.20
C ASN A 148 -7.60 3.38 12.88
N THR A 149 -8.42 4.13 12.14
CA THR A 149 -9.18 5.28 12.68
C THR A 149 -10.21 4.82 13.71
N GLN A 150 -10.92 3.71 13.44
CA GLN A 150 -11.86 3.13 14.43
C GLN A 150 -11.15 2.68 15.70
N GLN A 151 -9.97 2.06 15.58
CA GLN A 151 -9.18 1.65 16.73
C GLN A 151 -8.72 2.86 17.54
N LEU A 152 -8.16 3.88 16.90
CA LEU A 152 -7.72 5.12 17.57
C LEU A 152 -8.88 5.85 18.26
N SER A 153 -10.07 5.82 17.67
CA SER A 153 -11.29 6.38 18.26
C SER A 153 -11.71 5.63 19.53
N ARG A 154 -11.68 4.29 19.51
CA ARG A 154 -11.97 3.46 20.70
C ARG A 154 -10.96 3.71 21.82
N GLU A 155 -9.67 3.79 21.49
CA GLU A 155 -8.63 4.12 22.48
C GLU A 155 -8.85 5.50 23.09
N ARG A 156 -9.23 6.48 22.29
CA ARG A 156 -9.56 7.82 22.77
C ARG A 156 -10.74 7.81 23.76
N GLN A 157 -11.80 7.08 23.42
CA GLN A 157 -12.95 6.92 24.33
C GLN A 157 -12.54 6.29 25.66
N GLN A 158 -11.69 5.26 25.64
CA GLN A 158 -11.18 4.62 26.86
C GLN A 158 -10.35 5.62 27.71
N ILE A 159 -9.49 6.41 27.08
CA ILE A 159 -8.70 7.44 27.76
C ILE A 159 -9.62 8.48 28.41
N GLU A 160 -10.68 8.92 27.74
CA GLU A 160 -11.65 9.88 28.28
C GLU A 160 -12.46 9.28 29.47
N GLN A 161 -12.88 8.01 29.37
CA GLN A 161 -13.55 7.31 30.47
C GLN A 161 -12.65 7.19 31.70
N GLN A 162 -11.38 6.82 31.53
CA GLN A 162 -10.41 6.74 32.61
C GLN A 162 -10.16 8.12 33.26
N LYS A 163 -10.14 9.19 32.46
CA LYS A 163 -10.05 10.54 32.99
C LYS A 163 -11.25 10.90 33.87
N ALA A 164 -12.46 10.60 33.40
CA ALA A 164 -13.69 10.86 34.13
C ALA A 164 -13.70 10.15 35.49
N GLN A 165 -13.33 8.86 35.51
CA GLN A 165 -13.23 8.07 36.75
C GLN A 165 -12.18 8.59 37.74
N ASN A 166 -11.08 9.17 37.24
CA ASN A 166 -10.01 9.69 38.09
C ASN A 166 -10.27 11.15 38.54
N THR A 167 -11.38 11.75 38.17
CA THR A 167 -11.74 13.15 38.50
C THR A 167 -12.93 13.21 39.46
N SER A 168 -13.62 12.07 39.66
CA SER A 168 -14.67 11.87 40.67
C SER A 168 -14.06 11.47 42.00
#